data_1127afb11f9d332897fe06948b235d69
#
_entry.id   1127afb11f9d332897fe06948b235d69
#
_cell.length_a   1.000
_cell.length_b   1.000
_cell.length_c   1.000
_cell.angle_alpha   90.00
_cell.angle_beta   90.00
_cell.angle_gamma   90.00
#
_symmetry.space_group_name_H-M   'P 1'
#
loop_
_entity.id
_entity.type
_entity.pdbx_description
1 polymer ?
#
loop_
_entity_poly.entity_id
_entity_poly.type
_entity_poly.pdbx_seq_one_letter_code
_entity_poly.pdbx_strand_id
1 'polypeptide(L)'
;GAMVQDPSWTTAAENNVTATTDAAGNLVLTKTNADASGSVKVTYTLKDAYDRTYTKTITVKLVNQKINIDSFKFTYDGNEVESVSYGCSGVYTNKSIQLGVSTYPTDADAYVSALWTSNNKNLVVDQTGKVSASGAMFGTKYTATITCTLTLEDGSTVTNSIQVTFNRF
;
A
#
# COMPACT_ATOMS: atom_id res chain seq x y z
N GLY A 1 -0.27 49.52 21.69
CA GLY A 1 -0.40 48.53 20.57
C GLY A 1 -1.87 48.20 20.41
N ALA A 2 -2.38 48.21 19.18
CA ALA A 2 -3.75 47.79 18.90
C ALA A 2 -3.89 46.33 19.27
N MET A 3 -4.88 46.00 20.10
CA MET A 3 -5.22 44.60 20.36
C MET A 3 -5.79 44.00 19.05
N VAL A 4 -5.19 42.91 18.64
CA VAL A 4 -5.63 42.13 17.47
C VAL A 4 -6.67 41.14 17.98
N GLN A 5 -7.87 41.13 17.40
CA GLN A 5 -8.83 40.05 17.65
C GLN A 5 -8.33 38.75 17.03
N ASP A 6 -8.78 37.62 17.57
CA ASP A 6 -8.33 36.30 17.18
C ASP A 6 -8.32 36.10 15.65
N PRO A 7 -7.18 35.72 15.09
CA PRO A 7 -7.08 35.47 13.65
C PRO A 7 -7.94 34.27 13.25
N SER A 8 -8.54 34.33 12.08
CA SER A 8 -9.31 33.22 11.52
C SER A 8 -8.78 32.75 10.18
N TRP A 9 -8.83 31.44 9.98
CA TRP A 9 -8.49 30.79 8.72
C TRP A 9 -9.73 30.17 8.11
N THR A 10 -9.92 30.34 6.81
CA THR A 10 -11.04 29.75 6.07
C THR A 10 -10.57 29.08 4.80
N THR A 11 -11.28 28.03 4.40
CA THR A 11 -11.12 27.37 3.10
C THR A 11 -12.46 27.35 2.39
N ALA A 12 -12.46 27.24 1.05
CA ALA A 12 -13.69 26.94 0.31
C ALA A 12 -14.13 25.50 0.64
N ALA A 13 -15.43 25.32 0.93
CA ALA A 13 -16.01 24.05 1.36
C ALA A 13 -15.86 22.92 0.32
N GLU A 14 -15.83 23.26 -0.96
CA GLU A 14 -15.69 22.35 -2.09
C GLU A 14 -14.30 21.67 -2.20
N ASN A 15 -13.35 22.12 -1.41
CA ASN A 15 -11.96 21.64 -1.51
C ASN A 15 -11.66 20.42 -0.62
N ASN A 16 -12.64 19.84 0.05
CA ASN A 16 -12.46 18.70 0.95
C ASN A 16 -11.35 18.89 2.00
N VAL A 17 -11.18 20.14 2.48
CA VAL A 17 -10.16 20.52 3.46
C VAL A 17 -10.79 21.50 4.44
N THR A 18 -10.49 21.30 5.72
CA THR A 18 -10.80 22.27 6.77
C THR A 18 -9.54 23.00 7.21
N ALA A 19 -9.66 24.29 7.53
CA ALA A 19 -8.60 25.11 8.09
C ALA A 19 -8.95 25.49 9.52
N THR A 20 -8.03 25.25 10.42
CA THR A 20 -8.13 25.63 11.84
C THR A 20 -6.84 26.28 12.32
N THR A 21 -6.89 26.89 13.50
CA THR A 21 -5.71 27.45 14.15
C THR A 21 -5.40 26.58 15.36
N ASP A 22 -4.14 26.16 15.52
CA ASP A 22 -3.71 25.47 16.74
C ASP A 22 -3.51 26.46 17.91
N ALA A 23 -3.19 25.94 19.10
CA ALA A 23 -2.98 26.73 20.29
C ALA A 23 -1.78 27.72 20.19
N ALA A 24 -0.86 27.47 19.25
CA ALA A 24 0.28 28.35 18.97
C ALA A 24 -0.01 29.37 17.85
N GLY A 25 -1.22 29.36 17.27
CA GLY A 25 -1.62 30.28 16.20
C GLY A 25 -1.23 29.81 14.80
N ASN A 26 -0.75 28.57 14.63
CA ASN A 26 -0.39 28.04 13.32
C ASN A 26 -1.62 27.55 12.55
N LEU A 27 -1.56 27.67 11.23
CA LEU A 27 -2.55 27.09 10.33
C LEU A 27 -2.43 25.56 10.33
N VAL A 28 -3.54 24.88 10.64
CA VAL A 28 -3.68 23.44 10.53
C VAL A 28 -4.69 23.13 9.42
N LEU A 29 -4.25 22.44 8.38
CA LEU A 29 -5.10 21.97 7.29
C LEU A 29 -5.38 20.48 7.48
N THR A 30 -6.66 20.12 7.53
CA THR A 30 -7.08 18.73 7.66
C THR A 30 -7.89 18.33 6.42
N LYS A 31 -7.47 17.28 5.73
CA LYS A 31 -8.26 16.69 4.65
C LYS A 31 -9.51 16.03 5.24
N THR A 32 -10.67 16.34 4.68
CA THR A 32 -11.93 15.64 4.98
C THR A 32 -12.16 14.44 4.05
N ASN A 33 -11.38 14.37 2.95
CA ASN A 33 -11.29 13.22 2.06
C ASN A 33 -9.81 12.91 1.84
N ALA A 34 -9.38 11.68 2.15
CA ALA A 34 -7.99 11.24 2.04
C ALA A 34 -7.43 11.39 0.61
N ASP A 35 -8.28 11.19 -0.41
CA ASP A 35 -7.91 11.27 -1.82
C ASP A 35 -7.92 12.71 -2.38
N ALA A 36 -8.23 13.71 -1.55
CA ALA A 36 -8.23 15.10 -1.98
C ALA A 36 -6.87 15.52 -2.51
N SER A 37 -6.83 16.00 -3.75
CA SER A 37 -5.63 16.47 -4.45
C SER A 37 -5.91 17.81 -5.13
N GLY A 38 -4.85 18.43 -5.68
CA GLY A 38 -4.96 19.70 -6.35
C GLY A 38 -4.53 20.89 -5.49
N SER A 39 -5.15 22.06 -5.68
CA SER A 39 -4.78 23.29 -4.97
C SER A 39 -5.95 23.83 -4.16
N VAL A 40 -5.68 24.21 -2.92
CA VAL A 40 -6.64 24.85 -2.01
C VAL A 40 -6.24 26.29 -1.78
N LYS A 41 -7.20 27.23 -1.89
CA LYS A 41 -7.01 28.60 -1.46
C LYS A 41 -7.40 28.72 0.01
N VAL A 42 -6.48 29.21 0.82
CA VAL A 42 -6.68 29.46 2.25
C VAL A 42 -6.62 30.94 2.50
N THR A 43 -7.67 31.50 3.09
CA THR A 43 -7.77 32.92 3.38
C THR A 43 -7.58 33.14 4.89
N TYR A 44 -6.61 33.95 5.23
CA TYR A 44 -6.36 34.46 6.58
C TYR A 44 -7.03 35.81 6.73
N THR A 45 -7.85 35.95 7.77
CA THR A 45 -8.56 37.19 8.08
C THR A 45 -8.19 37.64 9.48
N LEU A 46 -7.82 38.89 9.57
CA LEU A 46 -7.45 39.58 10.80
C LEU A 46 -8.31 40.83 10.96
N LYS A 47 -8.82 41.08 12.16
CA LYS A 47 -9.45 42.33 12.50
C LYS A 47 -8.59 43.11 13.53
N ASP A 48 -8.41 44.39 13.30
CA ASP A 48 -7.77 45.26 14.28
C ASP A 48 -8.77 45.82 15.29
N ALA A 49 -8.27 46.58 16.29
CA ALA A 49 -9.09 47.16 17.34
C ALA A 49 -10.09 48.23 16.83
N TYR A 50 -10.00 48.64 15.58
CA TYR A 50 -10.90 49.57 14.91
C TYR A 50 -11.86 48.88 13.95
N ASP A 51 -12.03 47.56 14.06
CA ASP A 51 -12.86 46.71 13.24
C ASP A 51 -12.50 46.69 11.73
N ARG A 52 -11.29 47.14 11.40
CA ARG A 52 -10.76 47.04 10.03
C ARG A 52 -10.31 45.63 9.75
N THR A 53 -10.71 45.11 8.61
CA THR A 53 -10.43 43.73 8.20
C THR A 53 -9.25 43.69 7.23
N TYR A 54 -8.30 42.84 7.50
CA TYR A 54 -7.14 42.52 6.62
C TYR A 54 -7.22 41.08 6.20
N THR A 55 -7.13 40.83 4.91
CA THR A 55 -7.18 39.49 4.36
C THR A 55 -5.94 39.19 3.54
N LYS A 56 -5.46 37.94 3.63
CA LYS A 56 -4.40 37.41 2.78
C LYS A 56 -4.78 36.00 2.36
N THR A 57 -4.75 35.75 1.04
CA THR A 57 -5.00 34.43 0.48
C THR A 57 -3.69 33.80 0.05
N ILE A 58 -3.49 32.55 0.41
CA ILE A 58 -2.38 31.70 -0.05
C ILE A 58 -2.95 30.50 -0.78
N THR A 59 -2.18 29.94 -1.72
CA THR A 59 -2.50 28.71 -2.40
C THR A 59 -1.65 27.59 -1.83
N VAL A 60 -2.27 26.53 -1.34
CA VAL A 60 -1.59 25.35 -0.81
C VAL A 60 -1.85 24.18 -1.75
N LYS A 61 -0.79 23.52 -2.20
CA LYS A 61 -0.90 22.30 -3.00
C LYS A 61 -1.12 21.12 -2.07
N LEU A 62 -2.21 20.37 -2.30
CA LEU A 62 -2.46 19.11 -1.64
C LEU A 62 -1.80 17.99 -2.43
N VAL A 63 -1.05 17.17 -1.75
CA VAL A 63 -0.45 15.95 -2.30
C VAL A 63 -0.92 14.76 -1.48
N ASN A 64 -1.19 13.65 -2.14
CA ASN A 64 -1.36 12.39 -1.43
C ASN A 64 0.02 11.91 -1.00
N GLN A 65 0.17 11.66 0.29
CA GLN A 65 1.37 11.01 0.77
C GLN A 65 1.31 9.55 0.30
N LYS A 66 2.32 9.14 -0.46
CA LYS A 66 2.48 7.74 -0.84
C LYS A 66 3.01 6.95 0.35
N ILE A 67 2.40 5.80 0.59
CA ILE A 67 2.81 4.85 1.63
C ILE A 67 3.39 3.65 0.90
N ASN A 68 4.70 3.53 0.91
CA ASN A 68 5.39 2.41 0.27
C ASN A 68 5.17 1.12 1.07
N ILE A 69 5.24 -0.01 0.35
CA ILE A 69 5.27 -1.33 0.97
C ILE A 69 6.66 -1.54 1.57
N ASP A 70 6.73 -1.79 2.87
CA ASP A 70 7.98 -2.09 3.58
C ASP A 70 8.31 -3.59 3.53
N SER A 71 7.27 -4.42 3.59
CA SER A 71 7.37 -5.87 3.57
C SER A 71 6.07 -6.51 3.10
N PHE A 72 6.12 -7.80 2.81
CA PHE A 72 4.91 -8.59 2.57
C PHE A 72 5.08 -10.02 3.08
N LYS A 73 3.96 -10.68 3.34
CA LYS A 73 3.89 -12.11 3.63
C LYS A 73 3.15 -12.83 2.51
N PHE A 74 3.45 -14.11 2.34
CA PHE A 74 2.69 -14.95 1.42
C PHE A 74 1.35 -15.36 2.04
N THR A 75 0.34 -15.51 1.19
CA THR A 75 -0.95 -16.04 1.59
C THR A 75 -1.28 -17.31 0.81
N TYR A 76 -1.93 -18.24 1.50
CA TYR A 76 -2.47 -19.45 0.92
C TYR A 76 -3.82 -19.76 1.56
N ASP A 77 -4.83 -20.01 0.75
CA ASP A 77 -6.21 -20.26 1.20
C ASP A 77 -6.74 -19.17 2.16
N GLY A 78 -6.42 -17.90 1.83
CA GLY A 78 -6.86 -16.72 2.57
C GLY A 78 -6.09 -16.42 3.87
N ASN A 79 -5.09 -17.23 4.23
CA ASN A 79 -4.30 -17.05 5.45
C ASN A 79 -2.84 -16.72 5.12
N GLU A 80 -2.18 -15.93 5.98
CA GLU A 80 -0.73 -15.75 5.92
C GLU A 80 -0.01 -17.03 6.32
N VAL A 81 1.04 -17.37 5.57
CA VAL A 81 1.78 -18.63 5.73
C VAL A 81 3.29 -18.43 5.61
N GLU A 82 4.06 -19.18 6.38
CA GLU A 82 5.53 -19.21 6.31
C GLU A 82 6.06 -20.36 5.43
N SER A 83 5.23 -21.34 5.14
CA SER A 83 5.48 -22.44 4.21
C SER A 83 4.17 -23.09 3.79
N VAL A 84 4.16 -23.78 2.64
CA VAL A 84 3.01 -24.56 2.19
C VAL A 84 3.41 -26.00 1.95
N SER A 85 2.64 -26.93 2.53
CA SER A 85 2.74 -28.36 2.25
C SER A 85 1.41 -28.84 1.65
N TYR A 86 1.44 -29.14 0.35
CA TYR A 86 0.27 -29.60 -0.40
C TYR A 86 0.33 -31.10 -0.59
N GLY A 87 -0.65 -31.78 0.01
CA GLY A 87 -0.82 -33.23 -0.12
C GLY A 87 -1.73 -33.59 -1.31
N CYS A 88 -1.33 -34.54 -2.13
CA CYS A 88 -2.16 -35.03 -3.22
C CYS A 88 -2.07 -36.55 -3.37
N SER A 89 -3.20 -37.17 -3.72
CA SER A 89 -3.25 -38.58 -4.12
C SER A 89 -3.03 -38.72 -5.62
N GLY A 90 -2.37 -39.81 -6.03
CA GLY A 90 -2.12 -40.13 -7.43
C GLY A 90 -0.99 -39.32 -8.05
N VAL A 91 -1.11 -38.99 -9.33
CA VAL A 91 -0.06 -38.29 -10.08
C VAL A 91 -0.13 -36.78 -9.86
N TYR A 92 1.02 -36.10 -9.95
CA TYR A 92 1.09 -34.65 -9.81
C TYR A 92 0.53 -33.84 -10.98
N THR A 93 0.27 -34.49 -12.11
CA THR A 93 -0.27 -33.83 -13.31
C THR A 93 -1.50 -33.01 -12.98
N ASN A 94 -1.50 -31.74 -13.39
CA ASN A 94 -2.57 -30.75 -13.14
C ASN A 94 -2.79 -30.39 -11.65
N LYS A 95 -1.85 -30.72 -10.75
CA LYS A 95 -1.89 -30.25 -9.36
C LYS A 95 -1.27 -28.89 -9.27
N SER A 96 -1.97 -27.98 -8.59
CA SER A 96 -1.50 -26.60 -8.37
C SER A 96 -2.07 -26.02 -7.09
N ILE A 97 -1.38 -25.01 -6.59
CA ILE A 97 -1.86 -24.14 -5.51
C ILE A 97 -1.77 -22.68 -5.96
N GLN A 98 -2.57 -21.81 -5.38
CA GLN A 98 -2.51 -20.38 -5.61
C GLN A 98 -1.88 -19.71 -4.39
N LEU A 99 -0.76 -19.03 -4.59
CA LEU A 99 -0.17 -18.11 -3.61
C LEU A 99 -0.64 -16.68 -3.89
N GLY A 100 -0.81 -15.91 -2.83
CA GLY A 100 -1.00 -14.47 -2.87
C GLY A 100 0.01 -13.77 -1.98
N VAL A 101 -0.13 -12.45 -1.85
CA VAL A 101 0.68 -11.61 -0.97
C VAL A 101 -0.21 -10.71 -0.11
N SER A 102 0.19 -10.49 1.13
CA SER A 102 -0.38 -9.53 2.08
C SER A 102 0.69 -8.49 2.39
N THR A 103 0.47 -7.24 2.02
CA THR A 103 1.46 -6.16 2.10
C THR A 103 1.39 -5.41 3.42
N TYR A 104 2.53 -4.85 3.85
CA TYR A 104 2.66 -4.08 5.08
C TYR A 104 3.45 -2.79 4.83
N PRO A 105 3.01 -1.63 5.42
CA PRO A 105 1.78 -1.51 6.22
C PRO A 105 0.52 -1.83 5.39
N THR A 106 -0.60 -2.15 6.05
CA THR A 106 -1.84 -2.62 5.39
C THR A 106 -2.55 -1.54 4.58
N ASP A 107 -2.21 -0.29 4.81
CA ASP A 107 -2.66 0.90 4.07
C ASP A 107 -1.64 1.36 3.01
N ALA A 108 -0.62 0.53 2.71
CA ALA A 108 0.34 0.83 1.66
C ALA A 108 -0.34 0.93 0.29
N ASP A 109 0.22 1.78 -0.57
CA ASP A 109 -0.20 1.88 -1.97
C ASP A 109 0.05 0.57 -2.71
N ALA A 110 -0.70 0.34 -3.78
CA ALA A 110 -0.56 -0.86 -4.58
C ALA A 110 0.82 -0.92 -5.27
N TYR A 111 1.37 -2.12 -5.40
CA TYR A 111 2.56 -2.35 -6.23
C TYR A 111 2.21 -2.32 -7.73
N VAL A 112 3.20 -1.97 -8.56
CA VAL A 112 3.02 -1.86 -10.03
C VAL A 112 3.06 -3.23 -10.69
N SER A 113 3.97 -4.11 -10.22
CA SER A 113 4.15 -5.46 -10.77
C SER A 113 4.72 -6.41 -9.75
N ALA A 114 4.51 -7.70 -9.98
CA ALA A 114 5.09 -8.79 -9.22
C ALA A 114 5.84 -9.75 -10.15
N LEU A 115 7.07 -10.08 -9.81
CA LEU A 115 7.87 -11.08 -10.50
C LEU A 115 7.97 -12.33 -9.63
N TRP A 116 7.45 -13.43 -10.13
CA TRP A 116 7.46 -14.72 -9.46
C TRP A 116 8.49 -15.66 -10.08
N THR A 117 9.28 -16.32 -9.26
CA THR A 117 10.28 -17.30 -9.70
C THR A 117 10.30 -18.53 -8.80
N SER A 118 10.71 -19.66 -9.36
CA SER A 118 10.93 -20.92 -8.64
C SER A 118 12.35 -21.40 -8.86
N ASN A 119 12.98 -21.92 -7.80
CA ASN A 119 14.30 -22.53 -7.89
C ASN A 119 14.27 -24.02 -8.31
N ASN A 120 13.10 -24.58 -8.54
CA ASN A 120 12.94 -25.99 -8.88
C ASN A 120 12.13 -26.16 -10.17
N LYS A 121 12.70 -26.79 -11.18
CA LYS A 121 12.05 -27.07 -12.48
C LYS A 121 10.83 -27.97 -12.39
N ASN A 122 10.68 -28.73 -11.31
CA ASN A 122 9.56 -29.64 -11.09
C ASN A 122 8.33 -28.96 -10.47
N LEU A 123 8.54 -27.81 -9.76
CA LEU A 123 7.48 -26.95 -9.25
C LEU A 123 7.68 -25.56 -9.83
N VAL A 124 6.93 -25.25 -10.87
CA VAL A 124 7.00 -23.96 -11.56
C VAL A 124 5.96 -23.00 -11.00
N VAL A 125 6.24 -21.71 -11.06
CA VAL A 125 5.30 -20.65 -10.69
C VAL A 125 5.05 -19.75 -11.90
N ASP A 126 3.80 -19.37 -12.13
CA ASP A 126 3.46 -18.35 -13.12
C ASP A 126 3.43 -16.94 -12.50
N GLN A 127 3.23 -15.92 -13.34
CA GLN A 127 3.25 -14.53 -12.89
C GLN A 127 1.99 -14.10 -12.10
N THR A 128 1.05 -15.03 -11.90
CA THR A 128 -0.11 -14.84 -10.99
C THR A 128 0.12 -15.44 -9.60
N GLY A 129 1.28 -16.08 -9.37
CA GLY A 129 1.58 -16.79 -8.12
C GLY A 129 1.04 -18.22 -8.07
N LYS A 130 0.56 -18.77 -9.19
CA LYS A 130 0.10 -20.16 -9.27
C LYS A 130 1.31 -21.10 -9.37
N VAL A 131 1.52 -21.93 -8.35
CA VAL A 131 2.55 -22.94 -8.30
C VAL A 131 1.98 -24.25 -8.80
N SER A 132 2.62 -24.84 -9.80
CA SER A 132 2.15 -26.07 -10.47
C SER A 132 3.26 -27.09 -10.59
N ALA A 133 2.88 -28.36 -10.58
CA ALA A 133 3.77 -29.45 -10.93
C ALA A 133 4.08 -29.45 -12.44
N SER A 134 5.37 -29.48 -12.79
CA SER A 134 5.84 -29.49 -14.19
C SER A 134 5.92 -30.91 -14.72
N GLY A 135 4.88 -31.38 -15.41
CA GLY A 135 4.87 -32.67 -16.07
C GLY A 135 4.63 -33.87 -15.16
N ALA A 136 4.95 -35.05 -15.66
CA ALA A 136 4.83 -36.30 -14.93
C ALA A 136 6.02 -36.45 -13.96
N MET A 137 5.78 -36.24 -12.67
CA MET A 137 6.76 -36.43 -11.60
C MET A 137 6.51 -37.76 -10.90
N PHE A 138 7.55 -38.56 -10.74
CA PHE A 138 7.44 -39.90 -10.17
C PHE A 138 7.87 -39.99 -8.68
N GLY A 139 8.48 -38.94 -8.17
CA GLY A 139 8.87 -38.86 -6.75
C GLY A 139 7.68 -38.70 -5.82
N THR A 140 7.92 -38.96 -4.54
CA THR A 140 6.89 -38.83 -3.49
C THR A 140 6.86 -37.41 -2.89
N LYS A 141 7.90 -36.63 -3.07
CA LYS A 141 8.03 -35.29 -2.51
C LYS A 141 8.86 -34.38 -3.41
N TYR A 142 8.37 -33.18 -3.64
CA TYR A 142 9.09 -32.10 -4.33
C TYR A 142 8.98 -30.81 -3.51
N THR A 143 10.09 -30.14 -3.30
CA THR A 143 10.15 -28.85 -2.59
C THR A 143 10.79 -27.80 -3.48
N ALA A 144 10.19 -26.62 -3.52
CA ALA A 144 10.73 -25.44 -4.20
C ALA A 144 10.75 -24.25 -3.25
N THR A 145 11.72 -23.37 -3.43
CA THR A 145 11.67 -22.00 -2.92
C THR A 145 11.02 -21.14 -4.00
N ILE A 146 9.88 -20.58 -3.71
CA ILE A 146 9.17 -19.62 -4.55
C ILE A 146 9.53 -18.23 -4.05
N THR A 147 10.03 -17.39 -4.95
CA THR A 147 10.41 -16.00 -4.66
C THR A 147 9.47 -15.07 -5.41
N CYS A 148 8.97 -14.05 -4.70
CA CYS A 148 8.21 -12.95 -5.28
C CYS A 148 8.95 -11.65 -5.06
N THR A 149 9.08 -10.84 -6.10
CA THR A 149 9.63 -9.48 -6.06
C THR A 149 8.54 -8.51 -6.52
N LEU A 150 8.08 -7.66 -5.61
CA LEU A 150 7.13 -6.58 -5.90
C LEU A 150 7.91 -5.34 -6.34
N THR A 151 7.49 -4.70 -7.43
CA THR A 151 8.02 -3.41 -7.87
C THR A 151 7.03 -2.32 -7.49
N LEU A 152 7.50 -1.30 -6.78
CA LEU A 152 6.71 -0.15 -6.34
C LEU A 152 6.72 0.95 -7.40
N GLU A 153 5.86 1.95 -7.22
CA GLU A 153 5.71 3.03 -8.22
C GLU A 153 6.95 3.93 -8.34
N ASP A 154 7.76 4.03 -7.28
CA ASP A 154 9.04 4.74 -7.29
C ASP A 154 10.20 3.94 -7.93
N GLY A 155 9.90 2.71 -8.39
CA GLY A 155 10.88 1.78 -8.96
C GLY A 155 11.65 0.95 -7.95
N SER A 156 11.44 1.17 -6.64
CA SER A 156 12.00 0.30 -5.60
C SER A 156 11.36 -1.07 -5.59
N THR A 157 12.01 -2.04 -4.97
CA THR A 157 11.51 -3.42 -4.93
C THR A 157 11.52 -3.99 -3.52
N VAL A 158 10.53 -4.84 -3.24
CA VAL A 158 10.44 -5.63 -2.02
C VAL A 158 10.37 -7.10 -2.39
N THR A 159 11.26 -7.92 -1.81
CA THR A 159 11.38 -9.34 -2.16
C THR A 159 11.19 -10.22 -0.93
N ASN A 160 10.47 -11.32 -1.10
CA ASN A 160 10.35 -12.36 -0.08
C ASN A 160 10.28 -13.74 -0.75
N SER A 161 10.53 -14.80 0.03
CA SER A 161 10.55 -16.18 -0.44
C SER A 161 9.82 -17.11 0.51
N ILE A 162 9.20 -18.15 -0.04
CA ILE A 162 8.46 -19.17 0.70
C ILE A 162 8.83 -20.57 0.22
N GLN A 163 8.88 -21.54 1.12
CA GLN A 163 9.00 -22.94 0.74
C GLN A 163 7.65 -23.56 0.43
N VAL A 164 7.55 -24.19 -0.73
CA VAL A 164 6.38 -24.94 -1.16
C VAL A 164 6.77 -26.39 -1.39
N THR A 165 6.05 -27.31 -0.77
CA THR A 165 6.27 -28.75 -0.89
C THR A 165 5.00 -29.43 -1.40
N PHE A 166 5.15 -30.22 -2.44
CA PHE A 166 4.11 -31.16 -2.91
C PHE A 166 4.45 -32.56 -2.43
N ASN A 167 3.56 -33.18 -1.68
CA ASN A 167 3.69 -34.54 -1.17
C ASN A 167 2.64 -35.44 -1.83
N ARG A 168 3.07 -36.63 -2.27
CA ARG A 168 2.18 -37.68 -2.79
C ARG A 168 2.06 -38.80 -1.76
N PHE A 169 0.85 -39.24 -1.51
CA PHE A 169 0.51 -40.37 -0.67
C PHE A 169 -0.47 -41.33 -1.39
#